data_424b6636cd41e60102b1df3b1014608e
#
_entry.id   424b6636cd41e60102b1df3b1014608e
#
_cell.length_a   1.000
_cell.length_b   1.000
_cell.length_c   1.000
_cell.angle_alpha   90.00
_cell.angle_beta   90.00
_cell.angle_gamma   90.00
#
_symmetry.space_group_name_H-M   'P 1'
#
loop_
_entity.id
_entity.type
_entity.pdbx_description
1 polymer ?
#
loop_
_entity_poly.entity_id
_entity_poly.type
_entity_poly.pdbx_seq_one_letter_code
_entity_poly.pdbx_strand_id
1 'polypeptide(L)'
;AEIALALGFRSANAAEDHIKALAKKGAIEIVPGASRGIRLPQKEPEGLPIVGQVAAGEPILGEENIEDYCTLEPNFFKPSADYLLRVRGMSMKDIGILDGDLLAVHKTNQARNGQVVVARIENEVTVKRFFQNKHLIELHAENQEFEPIIVDLSENPCDIEGLAVGVIRKENLQ
;
A
#
# COMPACT_ATOMS: atom_id res chain seq x y z
N ALA A 1 -32.81 -23.43 9.49
CA ALA A 1 -34.24 -23.22 9.81
C ALA A 1 -34.60 -21.71 9.72
N GLU A 2 -33.93 -20.80 10.41
CA GLU A 2 -34.26 -19.36 10.45
C GLU A 2 -34.31 -18.70 9.07
N ILE A 3 -33.34 -18.96 8.19
CA ILE A 3 -33.25 -18.39 6.81
C ILE A 3 -34.43 -18.93 5.96
N ALA A 4 -34.77 -20.20 6.09
CA ALA A 4 -35.90 -20.77 5.36
C ALA A 4 -37.21 -20.09 5.74
N LEU A 5 -37.39 -19.81 7.02
CA LEU A 5 -38.59 -19.14 7.53
C LEU A 5 -38.63 -17.65 7.06
N ALA A 6 -37.53 -16.95 7.20
CA ALA A 6 -37.42 -15.51 6.87
C ALA A 6 -37.62 -15.23 5.37
N LEU A 7 -37.17 -16.14 4.49
CA LEU A 7 -37.24 -15.99 3.03
C LEU A 7 -38.38 -16.79 2.37
N GLY A 8 -39.25 -17.40 3.17
CA GLY A 8 -40.43 -18.12 2.67
C GLY A 8 -40.12 -19.43 1.91
N PHE A 9 -38.97 -20.06 2.19
CA PHE A 9 -38.63 -21.35 1.59
C PHE A 9 -39.52 -22.47 2.16
N ARG A 10 -39.95 -23.38 1.31
CA ARG A 10 -40.82 -24.51 1.68
C ARG A 10 -40.18 -25.54 2.62
N SER A 11 -38.82 -25.56 2.66
CA SER A 11 -38.03 -26.43 3.54
C SER A 11 -36.68 -25.88 3.87
N ALA A 12 -36.07 -26.38 4.95
CA ALA A 12 -34.69 -26.02 5.32
C ALA A 12 -33.67 -26.47 4.26
N ASN A 13 -33.91 -27.61 3.59
CA ASN A 13 -33.04 -28.14 2.55
C ASN A 13 -33.01 -27.19 1.31
N ALA A 14 -34.18 -26.66 0.92
CA ALA A 14 -34.26 -25.71 -0.18
C ALA A 14 -33.46 -24.44 0.11
N ALA A 15 -33.50 -23.93 1.35
CA ALA A 15 -32.67 -22.80 1.77
C ALA A 15 -31.19 -23.16 1.75
N GLU A 16 -30.80 -24.35 2.17
CA GLU A 16 -29.40 -24.80 2.16
C GLU A 16 -28.85 -24.91 0.74
N ASP A 17 -29.63 -25.46 -0.19
CA ASP A 17 -29.23 -25.53 -1.61
C ASP A 17 -29.00 -24.13 -2.22
N HIS A 18 -29.86 -23.16 -1.90
CA HIS A 18 -29.69 -21.80 -2.32
C HIS A 18 -28.42 -21.15 -1.72
N ILE A 19 -28.15 -21.38 -0.43
CA ILE A 19 -26.94 -20.91 0.25
C ILE A 19 -25.69 -21.49 -0.41
N LYS A 20 -25.66 -22.80 -0.70
CA LYS A 20 -24.56 -23.45 -1.41
C LYS A 20 -24.39 -22.89 -2.83
N ALA A 21 -25.46 -22.62 -3.54
CA ALA A 21 -25.43 -22.03 -4.86
C ALA A 21 -24.88 -20.59 -4.83
N LEU A 22 -25.28 -19.79 -3.85
CA LEU A 22 -24.77 -18.44 -3.64
C LEU A 22 -23.27 -18.45 -3.26
N ALA A 23 -22.84 -19.38 -2.41
CA ALA A 23 -21.43 -19.56 -2.06
C ALA A 23 -20.61 -19.99 -3.28
N LYS A 24 -21.11 -20.91 -4.10
CA LYS A 24 -20.45 -21.31 -5.36
C LYS A 24 -20.31 -20.17 -6.35
N LYS A 25 -21.25 -19.22 -6.34
CA LYS A 25 -21.20 -18.00 -7.18
C LYS A 25 -20.36 -16.87 -6.56
N GLY A 26 -19.79 -17.08 -5.37
CA GLY A 26 -19.01 -16.05 -4.68
C GLY A 26 -19.83 -14.91 -4.08
N ALA A 27 -21.17 -15.05 -4.00
CA ALA A 27 -22.04 -14.02 -3.43
C ALA A 27 -22.05 -14.03 -1.90
N ILE A 28 -21.70 -15.15 -1.29
CA ILE A 28 -21.55 -15.31 0.17
C ILE A 28 -20.40 -16.26 0.47
N GLU A 29 -19.85 -16.17 1.68
CA GLU A 29 -18.90 -17.13 2.23
C GLU A 29 -19.56 -17.92 3.35
N ILE A 30 -19.31 -19.25 3.38
CA ILE A 30 -19.74 -20.12 4.45
C ILE A 30 -18.55 -20.43 5.34
N VAL A 31 -18.62 -20.03 6.62
CA VAL A 31 -17.60 -20.34 7.62
C VAL A 31 -17.93 -21.70 8.27
N PRO A 32 -17.12 -22.75 8.04
CA PRO A 32 -17.36 -24.06 8.62
C PRO A 32 -17.33 -24.00 10.15
N GLY A 33 -18.28 -24.70 10.79
CA GLY A 33 -18.32 -24.85 12.25
C GLY A 33 -18.85 -23.65 13.05
N ALA A 34 -19.27 -22.58 12.40
CA ALA A 34 -19.90 -21.45 13.08
C ALA A 34 -21.43 -21.52 12.99
N SER A 35 -22.10 -21.39 14.13
CA SER A 35 -23.56 -21.20 14.14
C SER A 35 -23.84 -19.77 13.61
N ARG A 36 -24.42 -19.62 12.44
CA ARG A 36 -24.56 -18.37 11.67
C ARG A 36 -23.33 -17.99 10.84
N GLY A 37 -22.58 -18.98 10.36
CA GLY A 37 -21.36 -18.82 9.57
C GLY A 37 -21.58 -18.39 8.12
N ILE A 38 -22.55 -17.51 7.82
CA ILE A 38 -22.75 -16.93 6.50
C ILE A 38 -22.37 -15.46 6.60
N ARG A 39 -21.44 -15.02 5.75
CA ARG A 39 -21.04 -13.63 5.62
C ARG A 39 -20.97 -13.21 4.15
N LEU A 40 -21.10 -11.94 3.90
CA LEU A 40 -20.80 -11.39 2.58
C LEU A 40 -19.27 -11.47 2.38
N PRO A 41 -18.80 -11.86 1.18
CA PRO A 41 -17.39 -11.74 0.85
C PRO A 41 -17.00 -10.29 1.09
N GLN A 42 -15.94 -10.09 1.85
CA GLN A 42 -15.31 -8.77 1.86
C GLN A 42 -14.76 -8.58 0.44
N LYS A 43 -15.34 -7.65 -0.33
CA LYS A 43 -14.73 -7.17 -1.56
C LYS A 43 -13.34 -6.69 -1.15
N GLU A 44 -12.30 -7.35 -1.64
CA GLU A 44 -10.97 -6.77 -1.52
C GLU A 44 -11.04 -5.37 -2.12
N PRO A 45 -10.49 -4.36 -1.45
CA PRO A 45 -10.50 -3.01 -1.98
C PRO A 45 -9.87 -3.02 -3.37
N GLU A 46 -10.60 -2.51 -4.35
CA GLU A 46 -10.09 -2.42 -5.73
C GLU A 46 -9.13 -1.23 -5.84
N GLY A 47 -7.94 -1.46 -6.39
CA GLY A 47 -6.96 -0.41 -6.66
C GLY A 47 -5.70 -0.48 -5.81
N LEU A 48 -4.88 0.56 -5.94
CA LEU A 48 -3.64 0.70 -5.20
C LEU A 48 -3.93 1.27 -3.80
N PRO A 49 -3.41 0.64 -2.72
CA PRO A 49 -3.53 1.20 -1.38
C PRO A 49 -2.77 2.52 -1.28
N ILE A 50 -3.37 3.51 -0.64
CA ILE A 50 -2.75 4.78 -0.29
C ILE A 50 -2.23 4.66 1.14
N VAL A 51 -0.91 4.68 1.27
CA VAL A 51 -0.22 4.68 2.56
C VAL A 51 -0.03 6.13 3.00
N GLY A 52 -0.54 6.44 4.18
CA GLY A 52 -0.42 7.75 4.78
C GLY A 52 0.79 7.85 5.71
N GLN A 53 0.53 7.79 6.99
CA GLN A 53 1.58 7.78 8.01
C GLN A 53 1.95 6.33 8.32
N VAL A 54 3.23 6.01 8.21
CA VAL A 54 3.75 4.70 8.60
C VAL A 54 4.08 4.72 10.09
N ALA A 55 3.44 3.84 10.86
CA ALA A 55 3.74 3.68 12.28
C ALA A 55 5.15 3.09 12.46
N ALA A 56 5.84 3.53 13.53
CA ALA A 56 7.19 3.07 13.83
C ALA A 56 7.24 1.55 14.02
N GLY A 57 8.13 0.88 13.31
CA GLY A 57 8.33 -0.57 13.38
C GLY A 57 7.31 -1.41 12.61
N GLU A 58 6.26 -0.81 12.05
CA GLU A 58 5.23 -1.52 11.30
C GLU A 58 5.59 -1.66 9.81
N PRO A 59 5.17 -2.76 9.14
CA PRO A 59 5.30 -2.88 7.70
C PRO A 59 4.59 -1.73 6.98
N ILE A 60 5.15 -1.26 5.87
CA ILE A 60 4.60 -0.10 5.15
C ILE A 60 3.16 -0.32 4.69
N LEU A 61 2.81 -1.56 4.32
CA LEU A 61 1.47 -1.98 3.93
C LEU A 61 0.65 -2.56 5.10
N GLY A 62 1.00 -2.24 6.36
CA GLY A 62 0.16 -2.53 7.51
C GLY A 62 -1.23 -1.87 7.36
N GLU A 63 -2.29 -2.56 7.77
CA GLU A 63 -3.68 -2.07 7.62
C GLU A 63 -3.87 -0.69 8.25
N GLU A 64 -3.23 -0.44 9.40
CA GLU A 64 -3.28 0.84 10.12
C GLU A 64 -2.62 2.01 9.37
N ASN A 65 -1.74 1.72 8.41
CA ASN A 65 -1.05 2.73 7.61
C ASN A 65 -1.82 3.09 6.33
N ILE A 66 -2.82 2.30 5.95
CA ILE A 66 -3.62 2.50 4.73
C ILE A 66 -4.76 3.46 5.03
N GLU A 67 -4.75 4.62 4.36
CA GLU A 67 -5.78 5.66 4.49
C GLU A 67 -6.97 5.38 3.58
N ASP A 68 -6.73 4.93 2.35
CA ASP A 68 -7.71 4.81 1.27
C ASP A 68 -7.16 3.92 0.14
N TYR A 69 -7.94 3.74 -0.91
CA TYR A 69 -7.54 3.03 -2.12
C TYR A 69 -7.80 3.91 -3.36
N CYS A 70 -6.86 3.88 -4.30
CA CYS A 70 -6.99 4.59 -5.56
C CYS A 70 -7.27 3.59 -6.68
N THR A 71 -8.41 3.74 -7.36
CA THR A 71 -8.75 2.94 -8.53
C THR A 71 -7.89 3.35 -9.71
N LEU A 72 -6.71 2.76 -9.80
CA LEU A 72 -5.75 2.97 -10.86
C LEU A 72 -5.12 1.63 -11.23
N GLU A 73 -4.96 1.39 -12.52
CA GLU A 73 -4.27 0.19 -13.01
C GLU A 73 -2.81 0.20 -12.58
N PRO A 74 -2.32 -0.83 -11.84
CA PRO A 74 -0.92 -0.88 -11.39
C PRO A 74 0.08 -0.77 -12.54
N ASN A 75 -0.26 -1.31 -13.72
CA ASN A 75 0.55 -1.30 -14.93
C ASN A 75 0.60 0.06 -15.65
N PHE A 76 -0.12 1.06 -15.16
CA PHE A 76 0.00 2.44 -15.64
C PHE A 76 1.45 2.95 -15.48
N PHE A 77 2.13 2.48 -14.43
CA PHE A 77 3.54 2.76 -14.18
C PHE A 77 4.43 1.60 -14.65
N LYS A 78 5.69 1.91 -14.97
CA LYS A 78 6.70 0.91 -15.34
C LYS A 78 7.99 1.13 -14.55
N PRO A 79 8.38 0.18 -13.69
CA PRO A 79 7.64 -1.02 -13.29
C PRO A 79 6.29 -0.71 -12.65
N SER A 80 5.40 -1.70 -12.54
CA SER A 80 4.08 -1.55 -11.94
C SER A 80 4.17 -1.06 -10.50
N ALA A 81 3.23 -0.20 -10.11
CA ALA A 81 3.12 0.25 -8.72
C ALA A 81 2.42 -0.79 -7.86
N ASP A 82 2.88 -0.96 -6.63
CA ASP A 82 2.26 -1.83 -5.63
C ASP A 82 1.48 -1.02 -4.59
N TYR A 83 1.85 0.23 -4.37
CA TYR A 83 1.16 1.16 -3.47
C TYR A 83 1.44 2.62 -3.84
N LEU A 84 0.65 3.52 -3.26
CA LEU A 84 0.84 4.96 -3.31
C LEU A 84 1.24 5.44 -1.91
N LEU A 85 2.33 6.20 -1.80
CA LEU A 85 2.78 6.79 -0.55
C LEU A 85 2.47 8.28 -0.55
N ARG A 86 1.79 8.76 0.49
CA ARG A 86 1.57 10.19 0.67
C ARG A 86 2.87 10.89 1.06
N VAL A 87 3.30 11.81 0.21
CA VAL A 87 4.51 12.60 0.43
C VAL A 87 4.27 13.64 1.51
N ARG A 88 5.23 13.78 2.41
CA ARG A 88 5.24 14.81 3.44
C ARG A 88 6.50 15.64 3.33
N GLY A 89 6.32 16.96 3.38
CA GLY A 89 7.40 17.92 3.27
C GLY A 89 7.88 18.13 1.84
N MET A 90 8.93 18.92 1.70
CA MET A 90 9.41 19.47 0.43
C MET A 90 10.82 19.01 0.08
N SER A 91 11.32 17.93 0.69
CA SER A 91 12.70 17.48 0.48
C SER A 91 13.01 17.03 -0.95
N MET A 92 11.99 16.79 -1.78
CA MET A 92 12.13 16.33 -3.16
C MET A 92 11.50 17.31 -4.18
N LYS A 93 11.33 18.58 -3.79
CA LYS A 93 10.62 19.59 -4.60
C LYS A 93 11.26 19.87 -5.96
N ASP A 94 12.59 19.81 -6.04
CA ASP A 94 13.32 20.21 -7.25
C ASP A 94 13.17 19.21 -8.40
N ILE A 95 12.65 18.02 -8.12
CA ILE A 95 12.23 17.05 -9.15
C ILE A 95 10.71 16.93 -9.27
N GLY A 96 9.96 17.89 -8.69
CA GLY A 96 8.52 17.98 -8.83
C GLY A 96 7.70 17.09 -7.90
N ILE A 97 8.31 16.52 -6.86
CA ILE A 97 7.60 15.79 -5.80
C ILE A 97 7.36 16.76 -4.65
N LEU A 98 6.08 17.09 -4.41
CA LEU A 98 5.65 18.10 -3.46
C LEU A 98 4.91 17.49 -2.27
N ASP A 99 4.78 18.28 -1.22
CA ASP A 99 3.98 17.91 -0.05
C ASP A 99 2.53 17.60 -0.46
N GLY A 100 1.99 16.49 0.05
CA GLY A 100 0.64 16.03 -0.26
C GLY A 100 0.50 15.17 -1.53
N ASP A 101 1.53 15.09 -2.37
CA ASP A 101 1.52 14.21 -3.55
C ASP A 101 1.38 12.73 -3.15
N LEU A 102 0.87 11.94 -4.08
CA LEU A 102 0.90 10.48 -3.99
C LEU A 102 2.03 9.94 -4.86
N LEU A 103 3.06 9.40 -4.22
CA LEU A 103 4.18 8.76 -4.88
C LEU A 103 3.81 7.31 -5.21
N ALA A 104 3.80 6.97 -6.49
CA ALA A 104 3.62 5.59 -6.92
C ALA A 104 4.92 4.81 -6.68
N VAL A 105 4.83 3.69 -5.98
CA VAL A 105 5.98 2.92 -5.53
C VAL A 105 5.89 1.47 -5.98
N HIS A 106 6.95 1.01 -6.63
CA HIS A 106 7.18 -0.41 -6.91
C HIS A 106 7.92 -1.04 -5.74
N LYS A 107 7.31 -2.03 -5.10
CA LYS A 107 7.88 -2.71 -3.94
C LYS A 107 9.09 -3.54 -4.33
N THR A 108 10.25 -3.19 -3.81
CA THR A 108 11.51 -3.92 -3.98
C THR A 108 12.47 -3.54 -2.87
N ASN A 109 13.40 -4.44 -2.56
CA ASN A 109 14.49 -4.18 -1.61
C ASN A 109 15.81 -3.83 -2.33
N GLN A 110 15.78 -3.63 -3.65
CA GLN A 110 16.97 -3.33 -4.44
C GLN A 110 16.82 -1.98 -5.14
N ALA A 111 17.90 -1.22 -5.14
CA ALA A 111 17.99 0.05 -5.84
C ALA A 111 19.36 0.20 -6.52
N ARG A 112 19.40 1.03 -7.56
CA ARG A 112 20.62 1.45 -8.25
C ARG A 112 20.94 2.90 -7.91
N ASN A 113 22.21 3.26 -7.93
CA ASN A 113 22.64 4.65 -7.72
C ASN A 113 21.89 5.61 -8.66
N GLY A 114 21.39 6.69 -8.09
CA GLY A 114 20.63 7.71 -8.79
C GLY A 114 19.11 7.48 -8.84
N GLN A 115 18.59 6.35 -8.38
CA GLN A 115 17.14 6.13 -8.31
C GLN A 115 16.53 6.83 -7.09
N VAL A 116 15.29 7.28 -7.24
CA VAL A 116 14.49 7.77 -6.12
C VAL A 116 13.82 6.59 -5.44
N VAL A 117 14.04 6.47 -4.15
CA VAL A 117 13.60 5.34 -3.34
C VAL A 117 12.73 5.78 -2.17
N VAL A 118 11.93 4.85 -1.70
CA VAL A 118 11.38 4.87 -0.35
C VAL A 118 12.32 4.04 0.52
N ALA A 119 12.96 4.67 1.48
CA ALA A 119 13.91 4.03 2.39
C ALA A 119 13.41 4.10 3.82
N ARG A 120 13.73 3.06 4.58
CA ARG A 120 13.51 3.02 6.03
C ARG A 120 14.85 3.09 6.74
N ILE A 121 14.98 4.08 7.62
CA ILE A 121 16.12 4.25 8.51
C ILE A 121 15.58 4.17 9.92
N GLU A 122 16.08 3.23 10.70
CA GLU A 122 15.51 2.91 12.00
C GLU A 122 14.00 2.60 11.88
N ASN A 123 13.15 3.48 12.36
CA ASN A 123 11.70 3.33 12.31
C ASN A 123 11.00 4.36 11.40
N GLU A 124 11.76 5.18 10.71
CA GLU A 124 11.22 6.26 9.88
C GLU A 124 11.35 5.94 8.38
N VAL A 125 10.31 6.28 7.64
CA VAL A 125 10.25 6.13 6.18
C VAL A 125 10.49 7.49 5.53
N THR A 126 11.37 7.53 4.55
CA THR A 126 11.70 8.75 3.81
C THR A 126 11.82 8.49 2.30
N VAL A 127 11.62 9.54 1.50
CA VAL A 127 11.81 9.51 0.04
C VAL A 127 13.05 10.33 -0.29
N LYS A 128 14.04 9.70 -0.93
CA LYS A 128 15.31 10.31 -1.26
C LYS A 128 15.91 9.72 -2.53
N ARG A 129 16.88 10.38 -3.11
CA ARG A 129 17.74 9.84 -4.16
C ARG A 129 18.83 8.99 -3.54
N PHE A 130 18.90 7.75 -3.98
CA PHE A 130 19.76 6.71 -3.42
C PHE A 130 21.12 6.66 -4.11
N PHE A 131 22.18 6.58 -3.30
CA PHE A 131 23.51 6.19 -3.72
C PHE A 131 24.12 5.25 -2.69
N GLN A 132 24.84 4.27 -3.17
CA GLN A 132 25.57 3.32 -2.32
C GLN A 132 27.00 3.13 -2.82
N ASN A 133 27.93 3.21 -1.91
CA ASN A 133 29.33 2.85 -2.12
C ASN A 133 29.77 1.91 -0.99
N LYS A 134 29.93 0.62 -1.33
CA LYS A 134 30.21 -0.45 -0.35
C LYS A 134 29.17 -0.48 0.77
N HIS A 135 29.60 -0.18 2.01
CA HIS A 135 28.76 -0.18 3.20
C HIS A 135 28.12 1.18 3.51
N LEU A 136 28.47 2.22 2.77
CA LEU A 136 27.88 3.56 2.95
C LEU A 136 26.72 3.77 1.99
N ILE A 137 25.58 4.13 2.53
CA ILE A 137 24.41 4.61 1.79
C ILE A 137 24.31 6.11 1.99
N GLU A 138 24.10 6.83 0.91
CA GLU A 138 23.79 8.25 0.90
C GLU A 138 22.39 8.46 0.34
N LEU A 139 21.54 9.10 1.11
CA LEU A 139 20.18 9.46 0.73
C LEU A 139 20.09 10.97 0.56
N HIS A 140 20.08 11.40 -0.70
CA HIS A 140 20.09 12.81 -1.07
C HIS A 140 18.67 13.34 -1.24
N ALA A 141 18.41 14.51 -0.65
CA ALA A 141 17.24 15.29 -0.99
C ALA A 141 17.41 15.94 -2.37
N GLU A 142 16.32 16.22 -3.04
CA GLU A 142 16.24 17.11 -4.19
C GLU A 142 15.72 18.48 -3.75
N ASN A 143 16.42 19.06 -2.81
CA ASN A 143 16.20 20.38 -2.24
C ASN A 143 17.46 20.81 -1.47
N GLN A 144 18.04 21.94 -1.84
CA GLN A 144 19.29 22.45 -1.26
C GLN A 144 19.20 22.79 0.24
N GLU A 145 18.01 22.92 0.77
CA GLU A 145 17.79 23.19 2.20
C GLU A 145 17.98 21.94 3.09
N PHE A 146 18.18 20.76 2.48
CA PHE A 146 18.32 19.49 3.18
C PHE A 146 19.69 18.87 2.93
N GLU A 147 20.39 18.54 4.01
CA GLU A 147 21.63 17.78 3.92
C GLU A 147 21.39 16.31 3.60
N PRO A 148 22.32 15.64 2.92
CA PRO A 148 22.25 14.19 2.70
C PRO A 148 22.25 13.41 4.02
N ILE A 149 21.47 12.32 4.06
CA ILE A 149 21.51 11.38 5.16
C ILE A 149 22.51 10.29 4.82
N ILE A 150 23.54 10.13 5.65
CA ILE A 150 24.58 9.12 5.48
C ILE A 150 24.34 8.00 6.46
N VAL A 151 24.23 6.77 5.95
CA VAL A 151 24.03 5.57 6.76
C VAL A 151 25.18 4.61 6.52
N ASP A 152 25.89 4.25 7.58
CA ASP A 152 26.88 3.18 7.58
C ASP A 152 26.17 1.86 7.93
N LEU A 153 26.09 0.95 6.96
CA LEU A 153 25.41 -0.34 7.14
C LEU A 153 26.11 -1.27 8.14
N SER A 154 27.34 -0.96 8.54
CA SER A 154 28.04 -1.68 9.61
C SER A 154 27.54 -1.29 11.01
N GLU A 155 26.88 -0.13 11.12
CA GLU A 155 26.41 0.42 12.39
C GLU A 155 24.87 0.46 12.48
N ASN A 156 24.23 0.85 11.39
CA ASN A 156 22.77 1.05 11.36
C ASN A 156 22.14 0.41 10.11
N PRO A 157 20.96 -0.19 10.25
CA PRO A 157 20.23 -0.73 9.11
C PRO A 157 19.61 0.41 8.26
N CYS A 158 19.58 0.18 6.96
CA CYS A 158 18.81 0.98 6.01
C CYS A 158 18.15 0.02 5.03
N ASP A 159 16.84 -0.04 5.06
CA ASP A 159 16.07 -0.91 4.19
C ASP A 159 15.44 -0.11 3.06
N ILE A 160 15.54 -0.64 1.84
CA ILE A 160 14.81 -0.11 0.69
C ILE A 160 13.43 -0.77 0.69
N GLU A 161 12.38 0.04 0.77
CA GLU A 161 10.98 -0.38 0.76
C GLU A 161 10.38 -0.36 -0.65
N GLY A 162 10.98 0.40 -1.57
CA GLY A 162 10.57 0.46 -2.96
C GLY A 162 11.21 1.56 -3.79
N LEU A 163 10.91 1.52 -5.08
CA LEU A 163 11.33 2.52 -6.08
C LEU A 163 10.17 3.45 -6.40
N ALA A 164 10.42 4.75 -6.46
CA ALA A 164 9.48 5.71 -7.00
C ALA A 164 9.35 5.51 -8.51
N VAL A 165 8.14 5.28 -9.00
CA VAL A 165 7.85 5.03 -10.42
C VAL A 165 6.94 6.08 -11.04
N GLY A 166 6.36 6.95 -10.24
CA GLY A 166 5.52 8.05 -10.70
C GLY A 166 4.96 8.88 -9.56
N VAL A 167 4.29 9.97 -9.91
CA VAL A 167 3.64 10.90 -8.98
C VAL A 167 2.24 11.18 -9.46
N ILE A 168 1.29 11.18 -8.54
CA ILE A 168 -0.08 11.61 -8.78
C ILE A 168 -0.34 12.83 -7.90
N ARG A 169 -0.81 13.91 -8.52
CA ARG A 169 -1.26 15.11 -7.81
C ARG A 169 -2.71 15.37 -8.13
N LYS A 170 -3.49 15.59 -7.09
CA LYS A 170 -4.88 16.00 -7.19
C LYS A 170 -4.99 17.40 -6.61
N GLU A 171 -5.16 18.36 -7.46
CA GLU A 171 -5.41 19.76 -7.08
C GLU A 171 -6.87 20.11 -7.30
N ASN A 172 -7.44 20.86 -6.37
CA ASN A 172 -8.76 21.42 -6.55
C ASN A 172 -8.62 22.74 -7.30
N LEU A 173 -8.96 22.73 -8.60
CA LEU A 173 -8.84 23.89 -9.50
C LEU A 173 -10.10 24.76 -9.53
N GLN A 174 -11.03 24.60 -8.56
CA GLN A 174 -12.26 25.39 -8.43
C GLN A 174 -12.10 26.52 -7.43
#